data_ffaf97dea257960c2552037b0c4ddfbd
#
_entry.id   ffaf97dea257960c2552037b0c4ddfbd
#
_cell.length_a   1.000
_cell.length_b   1.000
_cell.length_c   1.000
_cell.angle_alpha   90.00
_cell.angle_beta   90.00
_cell.angle_gamma   90.00
#
_symmetry.space_group_name_H-M   'P 1'
#
loop_
_entity.id
_entity.type
_entity.pdbx_description
1 polymer ?
#
loop_
_entity_poly.entity_id
_entity_poly.type
_entity_poly.pdbx_seq_one_letter_code
_entity_poly.pdbx_strand_id
1 'polypeptide(L)'
;MNIKFLTKKNKNLAYSAKAGSDFTLVFLGGFMSDMMGSKATYLEDWAERNQYGFLRFDYSGHGQSSGTFQNCTISDWVQDAYEMITEKTKGPIILIGSSMGGWISFLIYQKLR
;
A
#
# COMPACT_ATOMS: atom_id res chain seq x y z
N MET A 1 3.11 -13.15 8.07
CA MET A 1 2.90 -12.31 6.89
C MET A 1 3.72 -12.83 5.73
N ASN A 2 3.12 -12.89 4.56
CA ASN A 2 3.78 -13.40 3.36
C ASN A 2 4.15 -12.22 2.45
N ILE A 3 5.42 -11.84 2.45
CA ILE A 3 5.89 -10.69 1.68
C ILE A 3 6.21 -11.12 0.25
N LYS A 4 5.60 -10.42 -0.70
CA LYS A 4 5.83 -10.62 -2.13
C LYS A 4 6.32 -9.32 -2.74
N PHE A 5 6.72 -9.38 -4.01
CA PHE A 5 7.23 -8.20 -4.71
C PHE A 5 6.49 -8.01 -6.02
N LEU A 6 6.05 -6.78 -6.25
CA LEU A 6 5.52 -6.36 -7.55
C LEU A 6 6.69 -5.75 -8.31
N THR A 7 7.08 -6.41 -9.40
CA THR A 7 8.16 -5.92 -10.24
C THR A 7 7.57 -5.19 -11.44
N LYS A 8 7.92 -3.94 -11.60
CA LYS A 8 7.42 -3.14 -12.70
C LYS A 8 8.52 -2.20 -13.18
N LYS A 9 8.86 -2.31 -14.45
CA LYS A 9 10.00 -1.58 -15.02
C LYS A 9 11.26 -1.92 -14.21
N ASN A 10 11.92 -0.96 -13.64
CA ASN A 10 13.17 -1.20 -12.91
C ASN A 10 12.98 -1.12 -11.40
N LYS A 11 11.77 -1.37 -10.90
CA LYS A 11 11.54 -1.29 -9.46
C LYS A 11 10.83 -2.52 -8.94
N ASN A 12 11.12 -2.85 -7.68
CA ASN A 12 10.47 -3.93 -6.94
C ASN A 12 9.80 -3.35 -5.72
N LEU A 13 8.50 -3.52 -5.61
CA LEU A 13 7.72 -3.01 -4.48
C LEU A 13 7.28 -4.18 -3.60
N ALA A 14 7.70 -4.15 -2.35
CA ALA A 14 7.31 -5.17 -1.38
C ALA A 14 5.87 -4.98 -0.95
N TYR A 15 5.11 -6.06 -0.85
CA TYR A 15 3.73 -5.98 -0.41
C TYR A 15 3.27 -7.27 0.24
N SER A 16 2.16 -7.17 0.96
CA SER A 16 1.45 -8.32 1.49
C SER A 16 -0.04 -8.10 1.22
N ALA A 17 -0.67 -9.08 0.59
CA ALA A 17 -2.07 -8.99 0.22
C ALA A 17 -2.81 -10.22 0.70
N LYS A 18 -4.00 -10.00 1.26
CA LYS A 18 -4.91 -11.07 1.65
C LYS A 18 -6.25 -10.84 1.00
N ALA A 19 -6.80 -11.89 0.39
CA ALA A 19 -8.12 -11.81 -0.22
C ALA A 19 -9.20 -11.84 0.86
N GLY A 20 -10.34 -11.27 0.55
CA GLY A 20 -11.50 -11.30 1.43
C GLY A 20 -12.76 -11.02 0.63
N SER A 21 -13.87 -10.89 1.33
CA SER A 21 -15.16 -10.59 0.71
C SER A 21 -15.46 -9.10 0.80
N ASP A 22 -16.42 -8.65 -0.01
CA ASP A 22 -16.96 -7.29 -0.04
C ASP A 22 -15.95 -6.24 -0.52
N PHE A 23 -14.93 -5.93 0.29
CA PHE A 23 -13.97 -4.91 -0.09
C PHE A 23 -12.59 -5.24 0.46
N THR A 24 -11.60 -4.49 -0.03
CA THR A 24 -10.22 -4.61 0.43
C THR A 24 -9.82 -3.30 1.10
N LEU A 25 -9.29 -3.39 2.32
CA LEU A 25 -8.66 -2.24 2.95
C LEU A 25 -7.25 -2.09 2.38
N VAL A 26 -6.92 -0.88 1.96
CA VAL A 26 -5.57 -0.57 1.46
C VAL A 26 -4.93 0.40 2.44
N PHE A 27 -3.84 -0.03 3.07
CA PHE A 27 -3.14 0.79 4.03
C PHE A 27 -1.98 1.53 3.35
N LEU A 28 -1.99 2.85 3.47
CA LEU A 28 -0.94 3.71 2.92
C LEU A 28 -0.16 4.32 4.08
N GLY A 29 1.10 3.94 4.19
CA GLY A 29 1.94 4.31 5.31
C GLY A 29 2.47 5.74 5.25
N GLY A 30 3.15 6.14 6.32
CA GLY A 30 3.69 7.47 6.46
C GLY A 30 5.10 7.60 5.92
N PHE A 31 5.60 8.82 6.01
CA PHE A 31 6.93 9.20 5.56
C PHE A 31 7.99 8.41 6.34
N MET A 32 8.92 7.81 5.61
CA MET A 32 10.02 7.01 6.18
C MET A 32 9.55 5.84 7.04
N SER A 33 8.31 5.41 6.87
CA SER A 33 7.78 4.23 7.56
C SER A 33 7.83 3.02 6.64
N ASP A 34 7.49 1.87 7.19
CA ASP A 34 7.34 0.67 6.38
C ASP A 34 6.01 -0.01 6.71
N MET A 35 5.69 -1.07 5.95
CA MET A 35 4.41 -1.75 6.08
C MET A 35 4.32 -2.67 7.30
N MET A 36 5.40 -2.77 8.07
CA MET A 36 5.47 -3.66 9.23
C MET A 36 5.00 -2.99 10.51
N GLY A 37 4.57 -1.72 10.43
CA GLY A 37 4.20 -0.96 11.62
C GLY A 37 2.95 -1.49 12.31
N SER A 38 2.75 -1.03 13.55
CA SER A 38 1.66 -1.52 14.40
C SER A 38 0.28 -1.17 13.87
N LYS A 39 0.12 0.00 13.26
CA LYS A 39 -1.18 0.38 12.70
C LYS A 39 -1.60 -0.56 11.58
N ALA A 40 -0.70 -0.85 10.66
CA ALA A 40 -0.98 -1.77 9.56
C ALA A 40 -1.29 -3.16 10.08
N THR A 41 -0.51 -3.62 11.05
CA THR A 41 -0.71 -4.94 11.64
C THR A 41 -2.06 -5.04 12.35
N TYR A 42 -2.42 -4.01 13.10
CA TYR A 42 -3.71 -3.98 13.79
C TYR A 42 -4.87 -4.01 12.81
N LEU A 43 -4.78 -3.20 11.74
CA LEU A 43 -5.83 -3.12 10.75
C LEU A 43 -5.96 -4.40 9.94
N GLU A 44 -4.84 -5.05 9.63
CA GLU A 44 -4.89 -6.33 8.93
C GLU A 44 -5.59 -7.39 9.79
N ASP A 45 -5.29 -7.41 11.08
CA ASP A 45 -5.92 -8.36 12.01
C ASP A 45 -7.42 -8.11 12.07
N TRP A 46 -7.83 -6.85 12.14
CA TRP A 46 -9.24 -6.49 12.14
C TRP A 46 -9.92 -6.93 10.85
N ALA A 47 -9.30 -6.68 9.71
CA ALA A 47 -9.84 -7.07 8.41
C ALA A 47 -10.01 -8.59 8.32
N GLU A 48 -9.01 -9.33 8.78
CA GLU A 48 -9.05 -10.78 8.75
C GLU A 48 -10.21 -11.33 9.60
N ARG A 49 -10.37 -10.78 10.80
CA ARG A 49 -11.47 -11.21 11.68
C ARG A 49 -12.83 -10.91 11.10
N ASN A 50 -12.94 -9.90 10.24
CA ASN A 50 -14.21 -9.53 9.60
C ASN A 50 -14.29 -10.03 8.16
N GLN A 51 -13.31 -10.83 7.73
CA GLN A 51 -13.28 -11.45 6.41
C GLN A 51 -13.18 -10.46 5.25
N TYR A 52 -12.62 -9.29 5.49
CA TYR A 52 -12.32 -8.32 4.43
C TYR A 52 -10.91 -8.52 3.91
N GLY A 53 -10.68 -8.12 2.66
CA GLY A 53 -9.34 -8.15 2.10
C GLY A 53 -8.46 -7.07 2.69
N PHE A 54 -7.13 -7.25 2.58
CA PHE A 54 -6.19 -6.28 3.10
C PHE A 54 -4.96 -6.21 2.21
N LEU A 55 -4.52 -4.99 1.90
CA LEU A 55 -3.29 -4.76 1.15
C LEU A 55 -2.43 -3.76 1.90
N ARG A 56 -1.16 -4.09 2.12
CA ARG A 56 -0.15 -3.17 2.63
C ARG A 56 1.11 -3.35 1.83
N PHE A 57 1.88 -2.27 1.70
CA PHE A 57 3.06 -2.28 0.83
C PHE A 57 4.04 -1.18 1.26
N ASP A 58 5.25 -1.28 0.73
CA ASP A 58 6.29 -0.27 0.90
C ASP A 58 6.43 0.53 -0.37
N TYR A 59 6.44 1.86 -0.25
CA TYR A 59 6.75 2.73 -1.39
C TYR A 59 8.20 2.55 -1.82
N SER A 60 8.56 3.01 -3.02
CA SER A 60 9.95 3.08 -3.45
C SER A 60 10.79 3.79 -2.40
N GLY A 61 11.97 3.25 -2.13
CA GLY A 61 12.89 3.82 -1.15
C GLY A 61 12.48 3.64 0.30
N HIS A 62 11.43 2.85 0.57
CA HIS A 62 10.97 2.53 1.92
C HIS A 62 11.02 1.04 2.16
N GLY A 63 11.23 0.65 3.42
CA GLY A 63 11.17 -0.74 3.83
C GLY A 63 11.98 -1.66 2.94
N GLN A 64 11.33 -2.68 2.39
CA GLN A 64 12.00 -3.68 1.56
C GLN A 64 11.85 -3.39 0.07
N SER A 65 11.22 -2.30 -0.31
CA SER A 65 11.11 -1.92 -1.72
C SER A 65 12.42 -1.35 -2.23
N SER A 66 12.64 -1.44 -3.55
CA SER A 66 13.85 -0.92 -4.18
C SER A 66 13.84 0.61 -4.22
N GLY A 67 14.97 1.17 -4.61
CA GLY A 67 15.13 2.62 -4.76
C GLY A 67 15.82 3.24 -3.57
N THR A 68 16.18 4.49 -3.73
CA THR A 68 16.84 5.27 -2.69
C THR A 68 15.89 6.38 -2.26
N PHE A 69 15.61 6.44 -0.96
CA PHE A 69 14.65 7.39 -0.42
C PHE A 69 14.90 8.82 -0.90
N GLN A 70 16.16 9.27 -0.89
CA GLN A 70 16.51 10.62 -1.25
C GLN A 70 16.24 10.95 -2.72
N ASN A 71 16.13 9.93 -3.57
CA ASN A 71 15.90 10.12 -5.00
C ASN A 71 14.42 10.04 -5.38
N CYS A 72 13.53 9.87 -4.40
CA CYS A 72 12.11 9.72 -4.65
C CYS A 72 11.33 11.00 -4.30
N THR A 73 10.21 11.18 -4.96
CA THR A 73 9.30 12.30 -4.70
C THR A 73 7.93 11.76 -4.34
N ILE A 74 7.06 12.66 -3.87
CA ILE A 74 5.68 12.27 -3.58
C ILE A 74 4.99 11.72 -4.82
N SER A 75 5.31 12.25 -6.01
CA SER A 75 4.74 11.75 -7.25
C SER A 75 5.14 10.30 -7.52
N ASP A 76 6.37 9.94 -7.18
CA ASP A 76 6.83 8.55 -7.30
C ASP A 76 6.02 7.64 -6.39
N TRP A 77 5.77 8.08 -5.15
CA TRP A 77 5.03 7.26 -4.19
C TRP A 77 3.55 7.15 -4.54
N VAL A 78 2.98 8.21 -5.11
CA VAL A 78 1.60 8.15 -5.63
C VAL A 78 1.52 7.13 -6.77
N GLN A 79 2.52 7.13 -7.67
CA GLN A 79 2.54 6.18 -8.78
C GLN A 79 2.71 4.75 -8.27
N ASP A 80 3.58 4.55 -7.26
CA ASP A 80 3.75 3.24 -6.63
C ASP A 80 2.41 2.72 -6.10
N ALA A 81 1.69 3.58 -5.37
CA ALA A 81 0.40 3.22 -4.80
C ALA A 81 -0.61 2.90 -5.89
N TYR A 82 -0.64 3.69 -6.94
CA TYR A 82 -1.56 3.46 -8.05
C TYR A 82 -1.32 2.09 -8.69
N GLU A 83 -0.05 1.78 -8.97
CA GLU A 83 0.31 0.50 -9.58
C GLU A 83 -0.02 -0.67 -8.65
N MET A 84 0.28 -0.50 -7.37
CA MET A 84 0.02 -1.56 -6.40
C MET A 84 -1.48 -1.85 -6.30
N ILE A 85 -2.28 -0.82 -6.19
CA ILE A 85 -3.73 -0.97 -6.05
C ILE A 85 -4.34 -1.57 -7.31
N THR A 86 -3.98 -1.06 -8.48
CA THR A 86 -4.57 -1.56 -9.73
C THR A 86 -4.16 -3.00 -10.03
N GLU A 87 -2.95 -3.39 -9.63
CA GLU A 87 -2.45 -4.74 -9.92
C GLU A 87 -2.89 -5.77 -8.86
N LYS A 88 -3.05 -5.36 -7.62
CA LYS A 88 -3.20 -6.30 -6.51
C LYS A 88 -4.54 -6.25 -5.81
N THR A 89 -5.48 -5.44 -6.28
CA THR A 89 -6.84 -5.46 -5.74
C THR A 89 -7.86 -5.62 -6.86
N LYS A 90 -9.03 -6.14 -6.50
CA LYS A 90 -10.19 -6.24 -7.37
C LYS A 90 -11.40 -5.79 -6.58
N GLY A 91 -12.33 -5.13 -7.28
CA GLY A 91 -13.57 -4.68 -6.63
C GLY A 91 -13.38 -3.46 -5.76
N PRO A 92 -14.31 -3.22 -4.84
CA PRO A 92 -14.27 -2.00 -4.02
C PRO A 92 -13.10 -2.01 -3.04
N ILE A 93 -12.53 -0.82 -2.81
CA ILE A 93 -11.44 -0.66 -1.85
C ILE A 93 -11.78 0.48 -0.89
N ILE A 94 -11.17 0.42 0.30
CA ILE A 94 -11.21 1.49 1.27
C ILE A 94 -9.77 1.91 1.53
N LEU A 95 -9.46 3.17 1.26
CA LEU A 95 -8.11 3.71 1.47
C LEU A 95 -7.98 4.18 2.92
N ILE A 96 -6.97 3.70 3.60
CA ILE A 96 -6.65 4.12 4.96
C ILE A 96 -5.23 4.65 4.95
N GLY A 97 -5.10 5.97 5.13
CA GLY A 97 -3.79 6.61 5.09
C GLY A 97 -3.39 7.13 6.44
N SER A 98 -2.11 6.95 6.79
CA SER A 98 -1.54 7.45 8.02
C SER A 98 -0.50 8.52 7.67
N SER A 99 -0.66 9.73 8.21
CA SER A 99 0.27 10.84 7.98
C SER A 99 0.40 11.14 6.48
N MET A 100 1.60 11.04 5.90
CA MET A 100 1.81 11.21 4.46
C MET A 100 0.90 10.30 3.64
N GLY A 101 0.60 9.10 4.16
CA GLY A 101 -0.32 8.18 3.50
C GLY A 101 -1.71 8.75 3.32
N GLY A 102 -2.14 9.64 4.22
CA GLY A 102 -3.41 10.33 4.06
C GLY A 102 -3.40 11.25 2.85
N TRP A 103 -2.30 12.00 2.67
CA TRP A 103 -2.11 12.84 1.51
C TRP A 103 -2.09 12.01 0.23
N ILE A 104 -1.32 10.92 0.24
CA ILE A 104 -1.24 10.03 -0.91
C ILE A 104 -2.60 9.42 -1.22
N SER A 105 -3.37 9.04 -0.20
CA SER A 105 -4.73 8.52 -0.37
C SER A 105 -5.62 9.52 -1.12
N PHE A 106 -5.52 10.78 -0.75
CA PHE A 106 -6.29 11.82 -1.40
C PHE A 106 -5.92 11.97 -2.87
N LEU A 107 -4.62 11.97 -3.17
CA LEU A 107 -4.14 12.10 -4.56
C LEU A 107 -4.51 10.87 -5.40
N ILE A 108 -4.37 9.69 -4.81
CA ILE A 108 -4.67 8.42 -5.47
C ILE A 108 -6.17 8.30 -5.77
N TYR A 109 -7.00 8.77 -4.87
CA TYR A 109 -8.45 8.72 -5.06
C TYR A 109 -8.84 9.35 -6.40
N GLN A 110 -8.22 10.47 -6.74
CA GLN A 110 -8.52 11.15 -8.00
C GLN A 110 -8.05 10.34 -9.21
N LYS A 111 -6.96 9.60 -9.08
CA LYS A 111 -6.47 8.76 -10.19
C LYS A 111 -7.33 7.52 -10.39
N LEU A 112 -7.93 7.01 -9.31
CA LEU A 112 -8.70 5.76 -9.35
C LEU A 112 -10.15 5.95 -9.79
N ARG A 113 -10.63 7.17 -9.82
CA ARG A 113 -12.01 7.47 -10.20
C ARG A 113 -12.30 7.17 -11.65
#